data_c9d687b4666b81cdec5602fcbd6039cd
#
_entry.id   c9d687b4666b81cdec5602fcbd6039cd
#
_cell.length_a   1.000
_cell.length_b   1.000
_cell.length_c   1.000
_cell.angle_alpha   90.00
_cell.angle_beta   90.00
_cell.angle_gamma   90.00
#
_symmetry.space_group_name_H-M   'P 1'
#
loop_
_entity.id
_entity.type
_entity.pdbx_description
1 polymer ?
#
loop_
_entity_poly.entity_id
_entity_poly.type
_entity_poly.pdbx_seq_one_letter_code
_entity_poly.pdbx_strand_id
1 'polypeptide(L)'
;MTLHAEAPARRVTCGFTAVLLDMDGTLVDSDAAVERSWRTWARRWGADPAAVFAVMHGAPAEATVRRVRPDLDEALVAVATRDQLEAECTDLADVVAAPGAHELVAHLDATHTPWAVVTSADTRLARARLGAAGIDAPVLVPRDMVAEGKPAPDGYLMAADFLGVDPTDCLVVEDSPVGVAAGRAAGATVAGLRGAPGDIPIGTLHEVVPTLIAQEVTA
;
A
#
# COMPACT_ATOMS: atom_id res chain seq x y z
N MET A 1 7.08 36.22 -39.72
CA MET A 1 5.93 36.33 -38.76
C MET A 1 5.79 34.96 -38.13
N THR A 2 6.49 34.78 -37.00
CA THR A 2 6.61 33.49 -36.33
C THR A 2 5.60 33.48 -35.16
N LEU A 3 4.57 32.67 -35.29
CA LEU A 3 3.58 32.47 -34.25
C LEU A 3 4.22 31.60 -33.16
N HIS A 4 4.57 32.18 -32.04
CA HIS A 4 4.83 31.43 -30.80
C HIS A 4 3.50 30.90 -30.28
N ALA A 5 3.30 29.58 -30.35
CA ALA A 5 2.26 28.91 -29.63
C ALA A 5 2.62 28.97 -28.11
N GLU A 6 1.91 29.80 -27.37
CA GLU A 6 1.95 29.75 -25.89
C GLU A 6 1.45 28.38 -25.43
N ALA A 7 2.27 27.70 -24.66
CA ALA A 7 1.85 26.49 -23.94
C ALA A 7 0.64 26.84 -23.08
N PRO A 8 -0.38 25.97 -23.00
CA PRO A 8 -1.54 26.24 -22.15
C PRO A 8 -1.08 26.41 -20.70
N ALA A 9 -1.50 27.52 -20.09
CA ALA A 9 -1.24 27.81 -18.68
C ALA A 9 -1.72 26.62 -17.85
N ARG A 10 -0.78 26.01 -17.09
CA ARG A 10 -1.06 24.93 -16.14
C ARG A 10 -2.10 25.48 -15.14
N ARG A 11 -3.33 24.96 -15.18
CA ARG A 11 -4.31 25.23 -14.11
C ARG A 11 -3.70 24.67 -12.84
N VAL A 12 -3.33 25.52 -11.91
CA VAL A 12 -3.05 25.12 -10.53
C VAL A 12 -4.41 24.74 -9.93
N THR A 13 -4.76 23.47 -10.05
CA THR A 13 -5.88 22.90 -9.29
C THR A 13 -5.36 22.72 -7.87
N CYS A 14 -5.87 23.48 -6.91
CA CYS A 14 -5.66 23.27 -5.50
C CYS A 14 -6.46 22.03 -5.09
N GLY A 15 -5.84 20.86 -5.13
CA GLY A 15 -6.44 19.58 -4.76
C GLY A 15 -5.66 18.43 -5.35
N PHE A 16 -5.69 17.29 -4.70
CA PHE A 16 -5.13 16.07 -5.23
C PHE A 16 -6.00 15.56 -6.39
N THR A 17 -5.35 15.13 -7.49
CA THR A 17 -6.05 14.60 -8.66
C THR A 17 -6.34 13.11 -8.55
N ALA A 18 -5.64 12.39 -7.67
CA ALA A 18 -5.84 10.97 -7.41
C ALA A 18 -5.40 10.60 -5.99
N VAL A 19 -5.88 9.44 -5.51
CA VAL A 19 -5.49 8.86 -4.21
C VAL A 19 -4.86 7.49 -4.43
N LEU A 20 -3.65 7.29 -3.92
CA LEU A 20 -2.91 6.04 -4.00
C LEU A 20 -2.84 5.44 -2.60
N LEU A 21 -3.45 4.29 -2.40
CA LEU A 21 -3.69 3.70 -1.09
C LEU A 21 -2.80 2.47 -0.92
N ASP A 22 -2.06 2.41 0.18
CA ASP A 22 -1.52 1.14 0.62
C ASP A 22 -2.66 0.19 1.04
N MET A 23 -2.37 -1.10 1.17
CA MET A 23 -3.36 -2.13 1.49
C MET A 23 -3.34 -2.52 2.97
N ASP A 24 -2.31 -3.25 3.39
CA ASP A 24 -2.24 -3.88 4.72
C ASP A 24 -1.89 -2.86 5.80
N GLY A 25 -2.74 -2.71 6.82
CA GLY A 25 -2.61 -1.67 7.84
C GLY A 25 -3.20 -0.32 7.43
N THR A 26 -3.58 -0.17 6.14
CA THR A 26 -4.21 1.03 5.58
C THR A 26 -5.67 0.78 5.21
N LEU A 27 -5.95 0.08 4.11
CA LEU A 27 -7.32 -0.26 3.68
C LEU A 27 -7.86 -1.53 4.34
N VAL A 28 -6.97 -2.44 4.68
CA VAL A 28 -7.28 -3.76 5.22
C VAL A 28 -6.64 -3.93 6.59
N ASP A 29 -7.45 -4.29 7.58
CA ASP A 29 -6.96 -4.77 8.87
C ASP A 29 -6.66 -6.26 8.75
N SER A 30 -5.40 -6.59 8.59
CA SER A 30 -4.87 -7.95 8.46
C SER A 30 -3.88 -8.32 9.57
N ASP A 31 -3.62 -7.44 10.52
CA ASP A 31 -2.56 -7.58 11.53
C ASP A 31 -2.64 -8.91 12.28
N ALA A 32 -3.84 -9.28 12.77
CA ALA A 32 -4.04 -10.50 13.54
C ALA A 32 -3.82 -11.78 12.70
N ALA A 33 -4.29 -11.78 11.45
CA ALA A 33 -4.10 -12.89 10.51
C ALA A 33 -2.61 -13.06 10.16
N VAL A 34 -1.93 -11.96 9.86
CA VAL A 34 -0.48 -11.93 9.55
C VAL A 34 0.32 -12.44 10.75
N GLU A 35 0.06 -11.93 11.97
CA GLU A 35 0.75 -12.38 13.16
C GLU A 35 0.54 -13.89 13.40
N ARG A 36 -0.67 -14.37 13.24
CA ARG A 36 -1.03 -15.79 13.45
C ARG A 36 -0.34 -16.70 12.41
N SER A 37 -0.32 -16.31 11.15
CA SER A 37 0.33 -17.06 10.08
C SER A 37 1.85 -17.14 10.32
N TRP A 38 2.51 -16.02 10.62
CA TRP A 38 3.93 -15.97 10.91
C TRP A 38 4.31 -16.71 12.19
N ARG A 39 3.47 -16.70 13.21
CA ARG A 39 3.67 -17.49 14.44
C ARG A 39 3.62 -18.99 14.15
N THR A 40 2.72 -19.42 13.27
CA THR A 40 2.61 -20.81 12.81
C THR A 40 3.80 -21.20 11.95
N TRP A 41 4.20 -20.34 11.02
CA TRP A 41 5.38 -20.52 10.18
C TRP A 41 6.65 -20.64 11.02
N ALA A 42 6.85 -19.75 12.00
CA ALA A 42 8.03 -19.78 12.88
C ALA A 42 8.18 -21.11 13.60
N ARG A 43 7.08 -21.66 14.13
CA ARG A 43 7.07 -22.99 14.78
C ARG A 43 7.44 -24.10 13.82
N ARG A 44 6.90 -24.07 12.58
CA ARG A 44 7.16 -25.09 11.56
C ARG A 44 8.62 -25.06 11.07
N TRP A 45 9.15 -23.87 10.89
CA TRP A 45 10.48 -23.67 10.33
C TRP A 45 11.59 -23.48 11.38
N GLY A 46 11.28 -23.63 12.67
CA GLY A 46 12.25 -23.52 13.75
C GLY A 46 12.88 -22.14 13.90
N ALA A 47 12.12 -21.08 13.57
CA ALA A 47 12.52 -19.70 13.77
C ALA A 47 12.03 -19.17 15.13
N ASP A 48 12.74 -18.18 15.68
CA ASP A 48 12.25 -17.44 16.84
C ASP A 48 11.12 -16.48 16.43
N PRO A 49 9.89 -16.61 16.96
CA PRO A 49 8.79 -15.71 16.66
C PRO A 49 9.13 -14.24 16.91
N ALA A 50 9.89 -13.93 17.96
CA ALA A 50 10.27 -12.56 18.25
C ALA A 50 11.17 -11.95 17.16
N ALA A 51 12.10 -12.74 16.62
CA ALA A 51 12.93 -12.32 15.51
C ALA A 51 12.11 -12.12 14.22
N VAL A 52 11.09 -12.94 13.97
CA VAL A 52 10.17 -12.80 12.84
C VAL A 52 9.39 -11.50 12.96
N PHE A 53 8.73 -11.26 14.10
CA PHE A 53 7.91 -10.07 14.34
C PHE A 53 8.70 -8.76 14.28
N ALA A 54 9.98 -8.79 14.59
CA ALA A 54 10.84 -7.61 14.49
C ALA A 54 11.10 -7.15 13.05
N VAL A 55 10.79 -7.98 12.02
CA VAL A 55 11.21 -7.71 10.65
C VAL A 55 10.14 -7.92 9.58
N MET A 56 8.99 -8.52 9.93
CA MET A 56 7.98 -8.94 8.96
C MET A 56 7.10 -7.79 8.45
N HIS A 57 6.89 -6.74 9.25
CA HIS A 57 5.99 -5.66 8.89
C HIS A 57 6.50 -4.86 7.68
N GLY A 58 5.67 -4.75 6.64
CA GLY A 58 5.98 -4.04 5.41
C GLY A 58 7.04 -4.70 4.51
N ALA A 59 7.58 -5.87 4.92
CA ALA A 59 8.58 -6.61 4.15
C ALA A 59 7.93 -7.75 3.33
N PRO A 60 8.42 -8.04 2.12
CA PRO A 60 8.05 -9.25 1.40
C PRO A 60 8.40 -10.52 2.19
N ALA A 61 7.56 -11.55 2.09
CA ALA A 61 7.74 -12.81 2.84
C ALA A 61 9.13 -13.43 2.64
N GLU A 62 9.64 -13.43 1.41
CA GLU A 62 10.98 -13.97 1.11
C GLU A 62 12.09 -13.20 1.85
N ALA A 63 12.01 -11.89 1.91
CA ALA A 63 13.00 -11.08 2.61
C ALA A 63 13.00 -11.37 4.12
N THR A 64 11.82 -11.56 4.70
CA THR A 64 11.65 -11.98 6.10
C THR A 64 12.26 -13.37 6.34
N VAL A 65 11.93 -14.36 5.49
CA VAL A 65 12.46 -15.73 5.58
C VAL A 65 13.99 -15.72 5.54
N ARG A 66 14.61 -15.06 4.56
CA ARG A 66 16.07 -14.97 4.44
C ARG A 66 16.74 -14.36 5.67
N ARG A 67 16.08 -13.35 6.24
CA ARG A 67 16.63 -12.62 7.40
C ARG A 67 16.59 -13.44 8.68
N VAL A 68 15.50 -14.21 8.90
CA VAL A 68 15.33 -14.99 10.15
C VAL A 68 15.84 -16.42 10.06
N ARG A 69 16.06 -16.92 8.84
CA ARG A 69 16.61 -18.26 8.56
C ARG A 69 17.73 -18.19 7.51
N PRO A 70 18.85 -17.50 7.84
CA PRO A 70 19.98 -17.34 6.91
C PRO A 70 20.72 -18.66 6.65
N ASP A 71 20.39 -19.73 7.38
CA ASP A 71 20.92 -21.09 7.23
C ASP A 71 20.23 -21.91 6.13
N LEU A 72 19.09 -21.45 5.60
CA LEU A 72 18.37 -22.13 4.52
C LEU A 72 19.03 -21.85 3.17
N ASP A 73 19.14 -22.91 2.36
CA ASP A 73 19.52 -22.78 0.95
C ASP A 73 18.37 -22.18 0.11
N GLU A 74 18.65 -21.80 -1.14
CA GLU A 74 17.69 -21.19 -2.05
C GLU A 74 16.42 -22.03 -2.26
N ALA A 75 16.54 -23.35 -2.33
CA ALA A 75 15.40 -24.24 -2.52
C ALA A 75 14.48 -24.23 -1.29
N LEU A 76 15.06 -24.27 -0.10
CA LEU A 76 14.32 -24.23 1.17
C LEU A 76 13.73 -22.84 1.43
N VAL A 77 14.43 -21.76 1.07
CA VAL A 77 13.87 -20.40 1.12
C VAL A 77 12.61 -20.30 0.26
N ALA A 78 12.67 -20.82 -0.97
CA ALA A 78 11.48 -20.79 -1.86
C ALA A 78 10.31 -21.62 -1.31
N VAL A 79 10.57 -22.76 -0.67
CA VAL A 79 9.52 -23.57 -0.02
C VAL A 79 8.96 -22.84 1.20
N ALA A 80 9.81 -22.31 2.07
CA ALA A 80 9.42 -21.61 3.28
C ALA A 80 8.59 -20.36 2.98
N THR A 81 8.97 -19.61 1.95
CA THR A 81 8.23 -18.45 1.46
C THR A 81 6.84 -18.84 0.95
N ARG A 82 6.77 -19.91 0.14
CA ARG A 82 5.49 -20.41 -0.39
C ARG A 82 4.55 -20.87 0.72
N ASP A 83 5.09 -21.59 1.72
CA ASP A 83 4.31 -22.02 2.89
C ASP A 83 3.67 -20.84 3.62
N GLN A 84 4.42 -19.75 3.77
CA GLN A 84 3.90 -18.53 4.41
C GLN A 84 2.82 -17.86 3.56
N LEU A 85 3.07 -17.65 2.26
CA LEU A 85 2.10 -17.03 1.35
C LEU A 85 0.81 -17.86 1.24
N GLU A 86 0.91 -19.19 1.23
CA GLU A 86 -0.26 -20.07 1.24
C GLU A 86 -1.08 -19.91 2.52
N ALA A 87 -0.42 -19.84 3.68
CA ALA A 87 -1.09 -19.61 4.95
C ALA A 87 -1.81 -18.25 4.97
N GLU A 88 -1.15 -17.20 4.50
CA GLU A 88 -1.73 -15.85 4.44
C GLU A 88 -2.90 -15.73 3.45
N CYS A 89 -2.86 -16.49 2.35
CA CYS A 89 -3.95 -16.52 1.37
C CYS A 89 -5.18 -17.32 1.83
N THR A 90 -5.02 -18.22 2.80
CA THR A 90 -6.08 -19.15 3.24
C THR A 90 -6.68 -18.79 4.60
N ASP A 91 -5.93 -18.15 5.47
CA ASP A 91 -6.36 -17.75 6.81
C ASP A 91 -6.83 -16.27 6.82
N LEU A 92 -8.05 -16.06 6.32
CA LEU A 92 -8.62 -14.73 6.09
C LEU A 92 -9.84 -14.42 7.00
N ALA A 93 -10.13 -15.27 7.98
CA ALA A 93 -11.40 -15.20 8.74
C ALA A 93 -11.61 -13.89 9.51
N ASP A 94 -10.53 -13.22 9.90
CA ASP A 94 -10.50 -11.94 10.61
C ASP A 94 -9.84 -10.82 9.79
N VAL A 95 -9.61 -11.04 8.50
CA VAL A 95 -9.21 -9.99 7.57
C VAL A 95 -10.45 -9.19 7.18
N VAL A 96 -10.47 -7.92 7.53
CA VAL A 96 -11.62 -7.03 7.34
C VAL A 96 -11.17 -5.67 6.78
N ALA A 97 -12.12 -4.88 6.29
CA ALA A 97 -11.83 -3.50 5.93
C ALA A 97 -11.40 -2.69 7.16
N ALA A 98 -10.35 -1.88 7.04
CA ALA A 98 -9.92 -0.98 8.09
C ALA A 98 -10.99 0.09 8.37
N PRO A 99 -11.06 0.63 9.60
CA PRO A 99 -12.03 1.67 9.95
C PRO A 99 -11.97 2.88 8.99
N GLY A 100 -13.08 3.18 8.34
CA GLY A 100 -13.20 4.26 7.35
C GLY A 100 -12.85 3.86 5.92
N ALA A 101 -12.41 2.63 5.64
CA ALA A 101 -12.01 2.22 4.30
C ALA A 101 -13.18 2.21 3.31
N HIS A 102 -14.32 1.63 3.69
CA HIS A 102 -15.50 1.61 2.82
C HIS A 102 -16.06 3.01 2.57
N GLU A 103 -16.09 3.89 3.58
CA GLU A 103 -16.55 5.27 3.45
C GLU A 103 -15.61 6.07 2.53
N LEU A 104 -14.30 5.88 2.66
CA LEU A 104 -13.32 6.52 1.78
C LEU A 104 -13.49 6.06 0.34
N VAL A 105 -13.53 4.75 0.08
CA VAL A 105 -13.70 4.20 -1.28
C VAL A 105 -15.02 4.66 -1.88
N ALA A 106 -16.12 4.60 -1.13
CA ALA A 106 -17.42 5.08 -1.60
C ALA A 106 -17.41 6.59 -1.95
N HIS A 107 -16.68 7.41 -1.17
CA HIS A 107 -16.51 8.83 -1.47
C HIS A 107 -15.71 9.04 -2.77
N LEU A 108 -14.58 8.35 -2.94
CA LEU A 108 -13.75 8.44 -4.15
C LEU A 108 -14.54 8.05 -5.40
N ASP A 109 -15.32 6.97 -5.32
CA ASP A 109 -16.18 6.52 -6.42
C ASP A 109 -17.30 7.52 -6.74
N ALA A 110 -17.98 8.05 -5.71
CA ALA A 110 -19.06 9.01 -5.87
C ALA A 110 -18.60 10.36 -6.46
N THR A 111 -17.36 10.76 -6.16
CA THR A 111 -16.75 11.99 -6.69
C THR A 111 -15.98 11.76 -7.99
N HIS A 112 -15.92 10.52 -8.49
CA HIS A 112 -15.10 10.13 -9.63
C HIS A 112 -13.62 10.50 -9.46
N THR A 113 -13.13 10.55 -8.21
CA THR A 113 -11.71 10.76 -7.91
C THR A 113 -10.94 9.48 -8.24
N PRO A 114 -9.98 9.49 -9.17
CA PRO A 114 -9.20 8.30 -9.49
C PRO A 114 -8.45 7.78 -8.27
N TRP A 115 -8.44 6.46 -8.09
CA TRP A 115 -7.69 5.84 -7.02
C TRP A 115 -7.12 4.48 -7.39
N ALA A 116 -6.05 4.08 -6.69
CA ALA A 116 -5.38 2.80 -6.89
C ALA A 116 -4.92 2.23 -5.55
N VAL A 117 -4.75 0.91 -5.50
CA VAL A 117 -4.10 0.21 -4.40
C VAL A 117 -2.68 -0.18 -4.80
N VAL A 118 -1.70 0.13 -3.94
CA VAL A 118 -0.27 -0.19 -4.13
C VAL A 118 0.24 -0.95 -2.92
N THR A 119 0.62 -2.23 -3.08
CA THR A 119 0.94 -3.10 -1.96
C THR A 119 2.25 -3.88 -2.12
N SER A 120 2.87 -4.24 -0.99
CA SER A 120 4.00 -5.17 -0.93
C SER A 120 3.60 -6.66 -1.03
N ALA A 121 2.30 -6.96 -0.98
CA ALA A 121 1.77 -8.30 -1.25
C ALA A 121 1.85 -8.63 -2.75
N ASP A 122 1.99 -9.91 -3.09
CA ASP A 122 1.84 -10.37 -4.46
C ASP A 122 0.38 -10.30 -4.93
N THR A 123 0.16 -10.49 -6.23
CA THR A 123 -1.19 -10.42 -6.85
C THR A 123 -2.20 -11.35 -6.17
N ARG A 124 -1.79 -12.57 -5.80
CA ARG A 124 -2.68 -13.57 -5.20
C ARG A 124 -3.13 -13.13 -3.81
N LEU A 125 -2.18 -12.75 -2.98
CA LEU A 125 -2.44 -12.31 -1.60
C LEU A 125 -3.25 -11.00 -1.57
N ALA A 126 -2.88 -10.03 -2.42
CA ALA A 126 -3.59 -8.77 -2.52
C ALA A 126 -5.07 -8.96 -2.86
N ARG A 127 -5.37 -9.79 -3.88
CA ARG A 127 -6.77 -10.09 -4.25
C ARG A 127 -7.52 -10.85 -3.15
N ALA A 128 -6.85 -11.77 -2.46
CA ALA A 128 -7.46 -12.52 -1.37
C ALA A 128 -7.87 -11.59 -0.20
N ARG A 129 -6.99 -10.68 0.21
CA ARG A 129 -7.24 -9.73 1.31
C ARG A 129 -8.27 -8.66 0.94
N LEU A 130 -8.15 -8.05 -0.24
CA LEU A 130 -9.14 -7.07 -0.72
C LEU A 130 -10.52 -7.72 -0.86
N GLY A 131 -10.59 -8.95 -1.39
CA GLY A 131 -11.84 -9.71 -1.48
C GLY A 131 -12.45 -10.02 -0.12
N ALA A 132 -11.64 -10.41 0.89
CA ALA A 132 -12.10 -10.64 2.25
C ALA A 132 -12.61 -9.34 2.91
N ALA A 133 -11.96 -8.21 2.63
CA ALA A 133 -12.39 -6.89 3.09
C ALA A 133 -13.56 -6.29 2.29
N GLY A 134 -14.03 -6.94 1.21
CA GLY A 134 -15.12 -6.43 0.36
C GLY A 134 -14.76 -5.15 -0.40
N ILE A 135 -13.48 -4.99 -0.77
CA ILE A 135 -12.97 -3.83 -1.51
C ILE A 135 -12.62 -4.27 -2.94
N ASP A 136 -13.19 -3.60 -3.95
CA ASP A 136 -12.89 -3.81 -5.36
C ASP A 136 -12.09 -2.61 -5.90
N ALA A 137 -10.78 -2.76 -6.01
CA ALA A 137 -9.88 -1.71 -6.43
C ALA A 137 -9.90 -1.56 -7.97
N PRO A 138 -10.17 -0.36 -8.54
CA PRO A 138 -10.18 -0.16 -9.99
C PRO A 138 -8.78 -0.34 -10.60
N VAL A 139 -7.75 -0.02 -9.85
CA VAL A 139 -6.33 -0.25 -10.19
C VAL A 139 -5.64 -0.89 -8.99
N LEU A 140 -4.97 -2.02 -9.21
CA LEU A 140 -4.17 -2.73 -8.22
C LEU A 140 -2.75 -2.91 -8.73
N VAL A 141 -1.78 -2.40 -7.98
CA VAL A 141 -0.33 -2.56 -8.24
C VAL A 141 0.30 -3.37 -7.11
N PRO A 142 0.36 -4.71 -7.25
CA PRO A 142 1.01 -5.60 -6.29
C PRO A 142 2.52 -5.66 -6.51
N ARG A 143 3.24 -6.27 -5.57
CA ARG A 143 4.71 -6.39 -5.58
C ARG A 143 5.29 -7.06 -6.81
N ASP A 144 4.61 -8.05 -7.36
CA ASP A 144 5.06 -8.85 -8.52
C ASP A 144 4.86 -8.15 -9.88
N MET A 145 4.26 -6.95 -9.89
CA MET A 145 4.17 -6.10 -11.09
C MET A 145 5.32 -5.10 -11.23
N VAL A 146 6.14 -4.90 -10.19
CA VAL A 146 7.20 -3.89 -10.18
C VAL A 146 8.59 -4.52 -10.01
N ALA A 147 9.60 -3.87 -10.59
CA ALA A 147 10.99 -4.34 -10.46
C ALA A 147 11.46 -4.21 -9.01
N GLU A 148 11.28 -3.02 -8.42
CA GLU A 148 11.67 -2.71 -7.06
C GLU A 148 10.43 -2.44 -6.19
N GLY A 149 10.36 -3.08 -5.01
CA GLY A 149 9.30 -2.83 -4.04
C GLY A 149 9.61 -1.64 -3.13
N LYS A 150 8.63 -1.22 -2.33
CA LYS A 150 8.83 -0.21 -1.28
C LYS A 150 10.12 -0.52 -0.49
N PRO A 151 11.01 0.46 -0.23
CA PRO A 151 10.81 1.91 -0.33
C PRO A 151 11.08 2.53 -1.72
N ALA A 152 11.33 1.74 -2.78
CA ALA A 152 11.41 2.26 -4.14
C ALA A 152 10.05 2.81 -4.61
N PRO A 153 10.03 3.85 -5.47
CA PRO A 153 8.80 4.52 -5.88
C PRO A 153 8.00 3.76 -6.94
N ASP A 154 8.53 2.68 -7.49
CA ASP A 154 8.04 2.00 -8.70
C ASP A 154 6.53 1.73 -8.65
N GLY A 155 6.02 1.24 -7.51
CA GLY A 155 4.61 0.93 -7.37
C GLY A 155 3.71 2.17 -7.45
N TYR A 156 4.09 3.26 -6.80
CA TYR A 156 3.32 4.49 -6.82
C TYR A 156 3.43 5.21 -8.17
N LEU A 157 4.59 5.18 -8.81
CA LEU A 157 4.78 5.71 -10.18
C LEU A 157 3.92 4.92 -11.19
N MET A 158 3.91 3.59 -11.11
CA MET A 158 3.09 2.74 -11.96
C MET A 158 1.59 2.99 -11.75
N ALA A 159 1.16 3.15 -10.49
CA ALA A 159 -0.24 3.46 -10.19
C ALA A 159 -0.67 4.82 -10.76
N ALA A 160 0.16 5.86 -10.64
CA ALA A 160 -0.08 7.17 -11.23
C ALA A 160 -0.15 7.10 -12.77
N ASP A 161 0.74 6.32 -13.40
CA ASP A 161 0.73 6.08 -14.85
C ASP A 161 -0.57 5.40 -15.31
N PHE A 162 -1.02 4.36 -14.61
CA PHE A 162 -2.29 3.67 -14.92
C PHE A 162 -3.51 4.58 -14.76
N LEU A 163 -3.46 5.52 -13.83
CA LEU A 163 -4.52 6.51 -13.64
C LEU A 163 -4.40 7.71 -14.58
N GLY A 164 -3.29 7.85 -15.29
CA GLY A 164 -3.04 8.97 -16.22
C GLY A 164 -2.81 10.31 -15.51
N VAL A 165 -2.23 10.32 -14.31
CA VAL A 165 -2.02 11.50 -13.46
C VAL A 165 -0.54 11.74 -13.18
N ASP A 166 -0.17 12.98 -12.85
CA ASP A 166 1.18 13.29 -12.35
C ASP A 166 1.29 12.82 -10.89
N PRO A 167 2.29 12.03 -10.52
CA PRO A 167 2.45 11.57 -9.15
C PRO A 167 2.58 12.71 -8.14
N THR A 168 3.07 13.89 -8.54
CA THR A 168 3.17 15.08 -7.68
C THR A 168 1.80 15.68 -7.31
N ASP A 169 0.76 15.35 -8.07
CA ASP A 169 -0.62 15.76 -7.83
C ASP A 169 -1.43 14.64 -7.10
N CYS A 170 -0.76 13.58 -6.62
CA CYS A 170 -1.38 12.48 -5.89
C CYS A 170 -1.25 12.62 -4.37
N LEU A 171 -2.27 12.14 -3.66
CA LEU A 171 -2.19 11.83 -2.23
C LEU A 171 -1.91 10.34 -2.05
N VAL A 172 -0.79 9.99 -1.42
CA VAL A 172 -0.52 8.63 -0.95
C VAL A 172 -1.02 8.50 0.48
N VAL A 173 -1.69 7.41 0.83
CA VAL A 173 -2.07 7.08 2.21
C VAL A 173 -1.33 5.81 2.63
N GLU A 174 -0.58 5.89 3.72
CA GLU A 174 0.38 4.86 4.15
C GLU A 174 0.48 4.75 5.67
N ASP A 175 0.68 3.53 6.17
CA ASP A 175 0.84 3.25 7.60
C ASP A 175 2.28 2.86 8.00
N SER A 176 3.17 2.69 7.03
CA SER A 176 4.54 2.20 7.24
C SER A 176 5.62 3.21 6.86
N PRO A 177 6.78 3.26 7.57
CA PRO A 177 7.89 4.14 7.19
C PRO A 177 8.45 3.83 5.79
N VAL A 178 8.46 2.56 5.37
CA VAL A 178 8.98 2.16 4.05
C VAL A 178 8.04 2.60 2.93
N GLY A 179 6.73 2.55 3.16
CA GLY A 179 5.75 3.02 2.21
C GLY A 179 5.69 4.55 2.13
N VAL A 180 5.80 5.25 3.26
CA VAL A 180 5.96 6.71 3.27
C VAL A 180 7.19 7.14 2.46
N ALA A 181 8.32 6.43 2.61
CA ALA A 181 9.52 6.70 1.82
C ALA A 181 9.27 6.48 0.32
N ALA A 182 8.55 5.42 -0.06
CA ALA A 182 8.20 5.13 -1.45
C ALA A 182 7.29 6.21 -2.06
N GLY A 183 6.25 6.64 -1.34
CA GLY A 183 5.34 7.70 -1.78
C GLY A 183 6.07 9.03 -2.00
N ARG A 184 6.94 9.42 -1.06
CA ARG A 184 7.78 10.61 -1.21
C ARG A 184 8.77 10.50 -2.37
N ALA A 185 9.40 9.33 -2.55
CA ALA A 185 10.30 9.09 -3.66
C ALA A 185 9.60 9.17 -5.03
N ALA A 186 8.30 8.85 -5.08
CA ALA A 186 7.46 9.06 -6.27
C ALA A 186 7.10 10.55 -6.50
N GLY A 187 7.37 11.43 -5.54
CA GLY A 187 7.03 12.86 -5.60
C GLY A 187 5.64 13.20 -5.06
N ALA A 188 4.90 12.23 -4.53
CA ALA A 188 3.57 12.43 -4.00
C ALA A 188 3.59 13.07 -2.60
N THR A 189 2.49 13.72 -2.22
CA THR A 189 2.22 14.08 -0.83
C THR A 189 1.75 12.82 -0.08
N VAL A 190 2.27 12.58 1.12
CA VAL A 190 1.96 11.37 1.88
C VAL A 190 1.18 11.68 3.16
N ALA A 191 -0.02 11.14 3.28
CA ALA A 191 -0.75 11.07 4.53
C ALA A 191 -0.30 9.83 5.32
N GLY A 192 0.31 10.05 6.49
CA GLY A 192 0.81 8.98 7.36
C GLY A 192 -0.25 8.55 8.36
N LEU A 193 -0.71 7.30 8.26
CA LEU A 193 -1.65 6.64 9.15
C LEU A 193 -0.92 5.91 10.27
N ARG A 194 -1.59 5.66 11.40
CA ARG A 194 -1.04 4.86 12.53
C ARG A 194 0.31 5.36 13.07
N GLY A 195 0.60 6.66 12.91
CA GLY A 195 1.85 7.26 13.37
C GLY A 195 3.01 7.16 12.38
N ALA A 196 2.79 6.68 11.15
CA ALA A 196 3.79 6.74 10.09
C ALA A 196 4.18 8.20 9.80
N PRO A 197 5.47 8.47 9.49
CA PRO A 197 6.01 9.83 9.41
C PRO A 197 5.68 10.51 8.07
N GLY A 198 4.39 10.59 7.71
CA GLY A 198 3.89 11.27 6.51
C GLY A 198 4.00 12.78 6.57
N ASP A 199 3.65 13.46 5.48
CA ASP A 199 3.61 14.93 5.38
C ASP A 199 2.36 15.48 6.05
N ILE A 200 1.28 14.69 6.03
CA ILE A 200 0.00 14.95 6.69
C ILE A 200 -0.23 13.81 7.68
N PRO A 201 -0.12 14.05 9.00
CA PRO A 201 -0.46 13.01 9.97
C PRO A 201 -1.98 12.82 10.03
N ILE A 202 -2.44 11.57 9.92
CA ILE A 202 -3.85 11.18 10.08
C ILE A 202 -3.96 10.02 11.07
N GLY A 203 -4.99 10.03 11.90
CA GLY A 203 -5.28 8.96 12.85
C GLY A 203 -6.14 7.86 12.25
N THR A 204 -7.02 8.21 11.32
CA THR A 204 -7.98 7.29 10.68
C THR A 204 -8.23 7.66 9.22
N LEU A 205 -8.74 6.71 8.43
CA LEU A 205 -9.13 6.97 7.03
C LEU A 205 -10.29 7.97 6.90
N HIS A 206 -11.09 8.17 7.93
CA HIS A 206 -12.14 9.21 7.93
C HIS A 206 -11.57 10.63 7.76
N GLU A 207 -10.30 10.86 8.08
CA GLU A 207 -9.65 12.16 7.96
C GLU A 207 -9.14 12.44 6.53
N VAL A 208 -9.10 11.42 5.66
CA VAL A 208 -8.65 11.59 4.26
C VAL A 208 -9.66 12.44 3.47
N VAL A 209 -10.96 12.18 3.62
CA VAL A 209 -12.02 12.93 2.91
C VAL A 209 -11.99 14.43 3.23
N PRO A 210 -11.96 14.85 4.50
CA PRO A 210 -11.78 16.29 4.83
C PRO A 210 -10.47 16.87 4.27
N THR A 211 -9.40 16.09 4.22
CA THR A 211 -8.11 16.51 3.66
C THR A 211 -8.22 16.80 2.16
N LEU A 212 -8.95 15.98 1.42
CA LEU A 212 -9.21 16.19 0.00
C LEU A 212 -10.02 17.47 -0.24
N ILE A 213 -11.08 17.70 0.58
CA ILE A 213 -11.97 18.85 0.46
C ILE A 213 -11.28 20.16 0.90
N ALA A 214 -10.45 20.13 1.96
CA ALA A 214 -9.80 21.33 2.50
C ALA A 214 -8.86 22.01 1.49
N GLN A 215 -8.34 21.28 0.54
CA GLN A 215 -7.47 21.81 -0.52
C GLN A 215 -8.25 22.51 -1.65
N GLU A 216 -9.54 22.20 -1.80
CA GLU A 216 -10.40 22.88 -2.79
C GLU A 216 -10.81 24.30 -2.34
N VAL A 217 -10.80 24.57 -1.04
CA VAL A 217 -11.31 25.84 -0.45
C VAL A 217 -10.22 26.93 -0.33
N THR A 218 -8.94 26.58 -0.46
CA THR A 218 -7.80 27.52 -0.31
C THR A 218 -7.29 28.10 -1.65
N ALA A 219 -8.04 27.94 -2.73
CA ALA A 219 -7.73 28.43 -4.07
C ALA A 219 -8.37 29.77 -4.41
#